data_b193402e5fa3dd7122d90adb3e9db92a
#
_entry.id   b193402e5fa3dd7122d90adb3e9db92a
#
_cell.length_a   1.000
_cell.length_b   1.000
_cell.length_c   1.000
_cell.angle_alpha   90.00
_cell.angle_beta   90.00
_cell.angle_gamma   90.00
#
_symmetry.space_group_name_H-M   'P 1'
#
loop_
_entity.id
_entity.type
_entity.pdbx_description
1 polymer ?
#
loop_
_entity_poly.entity_id
_entity_poly.type
_entity_poly.pdbx_seq_one_letter_code
_entity_poly.pdbx_strand_id
1 'polypeptide(L)'
;MSPQQNSSKVLILGSAPNVVGVQAIDVSCYDEIIVINNAWQVLRSWTEHIFPYDFPQESQPKRYAKDQRAVDEQLFVRRQNEFGGFIYAGGTMALTALYWALGEHMPSEIHILGCDMIYPDAGKTHFYGEGTPDPLRDDFTLRDLYAKSARFMCLAARNGCSTYNLSSTASRLCFPRHSGRINDNPVHFLINHASVQNILDEENSLGYFITSGRYWETDLKPDLQALDKIDQQWTALSNTITITDIQI
;
A
#
# COMPACT_ATOMS: atom_id res chain seq x y z
N MET A 1 26.99 14.30 11.42
CA MET A 1 26.05 14.85 10.42
C MET A 1 24.77 14.04 10.58
N SER A 2 23.72 14.65 11.09
CA SER A 2 22.40 14.03 11.10
C SER A 2 22.00 13.78 9.65
N PRO A 3 21.47 12.60 9.28
CA PRO A 3 20.95 12.40 7.93
C PRO A 3 19.84 13.43 7.73
N GLN A 4 19.90 14.18 6.63
CA GLN A 4 18.85 15.05 6.19
C GLN A 4 17.61 14.17 6.06
N GLN A 5 16.63 14.35 6.94
CA GLN A 5 15.38 13.60 6.90
C GLN A 5 14.69 13.95 5.59
N ASN A 6 14.52 12.97 4.73
CA ASN A 6 13.80 13.14 3.46
C ASN A 6 12.36 13.54 3.82
N SER A 7 11.94 14.74 3.44
CA SER A 7 10.61 15.26 3.72
C SER A 7 9.61 14.91 2.62
N SER A 8 9.93 13.93 1.79
CA SER A 8 9.10 13.60 0.63
C SER A 8 7.79 12.93 1.04
N LYS A 9 6.70 13.33 0.36
CA LYS A 9 5.35 12.83 0.55
C LYS A 9 4.85 12.14 -0.71
N VAL A 10 4.26 10.97 -0.53
CA VAL A 10 3.67 10.20 -1.63
C VAL A 10 2.16 10.09 -1.43
N LEU A 11 1.40 10.34 -2.49
CA LEU A 11 -0.04 10.08 -2.55
C LEU A 11 -0.32 8.85 -3.41
N ILE A 12 -1.10 7.90 -2.87
CA ILE A 12 -1.54 6.71 -3.61
C ILE A 12 -3.05 6.80 -3.83
N LEU A 13 -3.47 6.67 -5.09
CA LEU A 13 -4.88 6.73 -5.49
C LEU A 13 -5.33 5.37 -6.03
N GLY A 14 -6.31 4.76 -5.37
CA GLY A 14 -6.98 3.55 -5.85
C GLY A 14 -8.24 3.86 -6.63
N SER A 15 -9.01 2.81 -6.94
CA SER A 15 -10.20 2.93 -7.80
C SER A 15 -11.52 2.91 -7.06
N ALA A 16 -11.56 2.87 -5.72
CA ALA A 16 -12.82 2.89 -4.97
C ALA A 16 -13.61 4.20 -5.22
N PRO A 17 -14.94 4.20 -5.04
CA PRO A 17 -15.79 5.34 -5.38
C PRO A 17 -15.39 6.66 -4.71
N ASN A 18 -14.84 6.61 -3.51
CA ASN A 18 -14.44 7.78 -2.73
C ASN A 18 -13.16 8.47 -3.23
N VAL A 19 -12.42 7.86 -4.18
CA VAL A 19 -11.18 8.45 -4.75
C VAL A 19 -11.42 9.80 -5.41
N VAL A 20 -12.64 10.06 -5.90
CA VAL A 20 -13.03 11.35 -6.49
C VAL A 20 -12.86 12.52 -5.52
N GLY A 21 -12.82 12.24 -4.21
CA GLY A 21 -12.52 13.22 -3.16
C GLY A 21 -11.13 13.87 -3.29
N VAL A 22 -10.21 13.29 -4.06
CA VAL A 22 -8.89 13.87 -4.34
C VAL A 22 -8.99 15.27 -4.97
N GLN A 23 -10.06 15.56 -5.68
CA GLN A 23 -10.27 16.86 -6.32
C GLN A 23 -10.45 18.01 -5.31
N ALA A 24 -10.74 17.69 -4.03
CA ALA A 24 -10.84 18.66 -2.95
C ALA A 24 -9.54 18.78 -2.12
N ILE A 25 -8.50 18.03 -2.50
CA ILE A 25 -7.19 18.01 -1.81
C ILE A 25 -6.20 18.83 -2.63
N ASP A 26 -5.39 19.64 -1.95
CA ASP A 26 -4.24 20.27 -2.61
C ASP A 26 -3.14 19.21 -2.80
N VAL A 27 -3.01 18.73 -4.03
CA VAL A 27 -2.03 17.70 -4.39
C VAL A 27 -0.63 18.25 -4.67
N SER A 28 -0.44 19.57 -4.65
CA SER A 28 0.87 20.19 -4.91
C SER A 28 1.91 19.94 -3.81
N CYS A 29 1.46 19.47 -2.65
CA CYS A 29 2.33 19.12 -1.52
C CYS A 29 2.94 17.71 -1.63
N TYR A 30 2.56 16.91 -2.62
CA TYR A 30 3.11 15.58 -2.84
C TYR A 30 4.20 15.61 -3.91
N ASP A 31 5.31 14.96 -3.61
CA ASP A 31 6.43 14.82 -4.55
C ASP A 31 6.13 13.75 -5.61
N GLU A 32 5.39 12.70 -5.21
CA GLU A 32 4.96 11.64 -6.10
C GLU A 32 3.47 11.32 -5.91
N ILE A 33 2.78 11.09 -7.02
CA ILE A 33 1.37 10.68 -7.05
C ILE A 33 1.26 9.38 -7.85
N ILE A 34 1.01 8.28 -7.14
CA ILE A 34 0.91 6.94 -7.70
C ILE A 34 -0.56 6.60 -7.91
N VAL A 35 -0.94 6.25 -9.13
CA VAL A 35 -2.31 5.84 -9.47
C VAL A 35 -2.36 4.36 -9.81
N ILE A 36 -3.35 3.66 -9.22
CA ILE A 36 -3.53 2.21 -9.39
C ILE A 36 -4.60 1.94 -10.46
N ASN A 37 -4.28 1.10 -11.45
CA ASN A 37 -5.21 0.65 -12.48
C ASN A 37 -5.92 1.84 -13.16
N ASN A 38 -7.25 1.91 -13.09
CA ASN A 38 -8.04 2.98 -13.71
C ASN A 38 -7.98 4.34 -12.98
N ALA A 39 -7.35 4.43 -11.81
CA ALA A 39 -7.31 5.67 -11.03
C ALA A 39 -6.58 6.84 -11.74
N TRP A 40 -5.78 6.56 -12.77
CA TRP A 40 -5.17 7.59 -13.63
C TRP A 40 -6.19 8.54 -14.27
N GLN A 41 -7.45 8.13 -14.37
CA GLN A 41 -8.53 8.94 -14.94
C GLN A 41 -9.06 10.01 -13.98
N VAL A 42 -8.82 9.87 -12.66
CA VAL A 42 -9.36 10.76 -11.63
C VAL A 42 -8.57 12.07 -11.53
N LEU A 43 -7.26 12.02 -11.74
CA LEU A 43 -6.35 13.14 -11.61
C LEU A 43 -5.39 13.16 -12.80
N ARG A 44 -5.03 14.34 -13.31
CA ARG A 44 -4.08 14.46 -14.46
C ARG A 44 -2.63 14.59 -14.03
N SER A 45 -2.39 15.14 -12.85
CA SER A 45 -1.05 15.44 -12.32
C SER A 45 -0.41 14.26 -11.57
N TRP A 46 -0.78 13.02 -11.89
CA TRP A 46 -0.09 11.86 -11.36
C TRP A 46 1.29 11.66 -12.02
N THR A 47 2.20 11.00 -11.32
CA THR A 47 3.57 10.76 -11.77
C THR A 47 3.82 9.29 -12.15
N GLU A 48 3.17 8.35 -11.45
CA GLU A 48 3.34 6.91 -11.67
C GLU A 48 2.00 6.19 -11.82
N HIS A 49 1.93 5.31 -12.81
CA HIS A 49 0.78 4.43 -13.04
C HIS A 49 1.20 2.98 -12.80
N ILE A 50 0.74 2.41 -11.69
CA ILE A 50 1.03 1.03 -11.29
C ILE A 50 -0.15 0.11 -11.61
N PHE A 51 0.14 -1.02 -12.24
CA PHE A 51 -0.89 -1.98 -12.67
C PHE A 51 -0.32 -3.40 -12.80
N PRO A 52 -1.16 -4.47 -12.63
CA PRO A 52 -0.74 -5.85 -12.77
C PRO A 52 -0.52 -6.22 -14.25
N TYR A 53 0.16 -7.33 -14.49
CA TYR A 53 0.53 -7.81 -15.83
C TYR A 53 -0.69 -8.06 -16.76
N ASP A 54 -1.84 -8.38 -16.19
CA ASP A 54 -3.10 -8.67 -16.88
C ASP A 54 -4.02 -7.45 -17.00
N PHE A 55 -3.55 -6.26 -16.60
CA PHE A 55 -4.34 -5.04 -16.76
C PHE A 55 -4.53 -4.71 -18.24
N PRO A 56 -5.79 -4.57 -18.73
CA PRO A 56 -6.08 -4.42 -20.14
C PRO A 56 -5.38 -3.21 -20.76
N GLN A 57 -4.74 -3.41 -21.91
CA GLN A 57 -4.01 -2.35 -22.59
C GLN A 57 -4.92 -1.19 -23.01
N GLU A 58 -6.17 -1.48 -23.38
CA GLU A 58 -7.19 -0.49 -23.73
C GLU A 58 -7.61 0.39 -22.53
N SER A 59 -7.38 -0.09 -21.31
CA SER A 59 -7.64 0.65 -20.05
C SER A 59 -6.46 1.51 -19.61
N GLN A 60 -5.31 1.39 -20.28
CA GLN A 60 -4.13 2.18 -19.95
C GLN A 60 -4.17 3.57 -20.62
N PRO A 61 -3.42 4.56 -20.10
CA PRO A 61 -3.23 5.84 -20.78
C PRO A 61 -2.66 5.65 -22.19
N LYS A 62 -3.25 6.28 -23.20
CA LYS A 62 -2.75 6.20 -24.58
C LYS A 62 -1.34 6.77 -24.74
N ARG A 63 -0.97 7.72 -23.88
CA ARG A 63 0.35 8.36 -23.82
C ARG A 63 0.64 8.77 -22.38
N TYR A 64 1.89 8.66 -21.98
CA TYR A 64 2.44 9.20 -20.76
C TYR A 64 3.05 10.57 -21.03
N ALA A 65 2.84 11.54 -20.15
CA ALA A 65 3.54 12.83 -20.21
C ALA A 65 5.04 12.63 -19.85
N LYS A 66 5.84 13.68 -20.02
CA LYS A 66 7.30 13.59 -19.78
C LYS A 66 7.66 13.22 -18.34
N ASP A 67 6.83 13.64 -17.40
CA ASP A 67 6.93 13.44 -15.95
C ASP A 67 6.10 12.25 -15.44
N GLN A 68 5.53 11.46 -16.35
CA GLN A 68 4.73 10.29 -16.03
C GLN A 68 5.41 8.99 -16.48
N ARG A 69 5.32 7.94 -15.69
CA ARG A 69 5.83 6.60 -16.05
C ARG A 69 4.88 5.47 -15.67
N ALA A 70 5.00 4.37 -16.40
CA ALA A 70 4.40 3.10 -16.02
C ALA A 70 5.26 2.39 -14.98
N VAL A 71 4.62 1.73 -14.02
CA VAL A 71 5.24 0.83 -13.05
C VAL A 71 4.62 -0.54 -13.28
N ASP A 72 5.34 -1.36 -14.03
CA ASP A 72 4.93 -2.71 -14.39
C ASP A 72 5.38 -3.77 -13.36
N GLU A 73 5.01 -5.03 -13.62
CA GLU A 73 5.33 -6.15 -12.76
C GLU A 73 6.84 -6.31 -12.50
N GLN A 74 7.70 -6.08 -13.49
CA GLN A 74 9.14 -6.24 -13.32
C GLN A 74 9.71 -5.27 -12.30
N LEU A 75 9.17 -4.05 -12.24
CA LEU A 75 9.59 -3.01 -11.32
C LEU A 75 9.06 -3.28 -9.90
N PHE A 76 7.75 -3.47 -9.75
CA PHE A 76 7.18 -3.59 -8.40
C PHE A 76 7.48 -4.93 -7.72
N VAL A 77 7.62 -6.04 -8.46
CA VAL A 77 8.01 -7.34 -7.88
C VAL A 77 9.37 -7.26 -7.22
N ARG A 78 10.33 -6.57 -7.84
CA ARG A 78 11.65 -6.38 -7.24
C ARG A 78 11.55 -5.68 -5.89
N ARG A 79 10.79 -4.58 -5.79
CA ARG A 79 10.60 -3.86 -4.53
C ARG A 79 9.81 -4.67 -3.51
N GLN A 80 8.77 -5.37 -3.94
CA GLN A 80 7.98 -6.25 -3.08
C GLN A 80 8.85 -7.33 -2.44
N ASN A 81 9.82 -7.87 -3.19
CA ASN A 81 10.74 -8.89 -2.72
C ASN A 81 11.72 -8.40 -1.64
N GLU A 82 12.07 -7.11 -1.64
CA GLU A 82 12.88 -6.50 -0.58
C GLU A 82 12.16 -6.52 0.79
N PHE A 83 10.84 -6.66 0.76
CA PHE A 83 9.98 -6.75 1.94
C PHE A 83 9.40 -8.15 2.19
N GLY A 84 10.01 -9.22 1.66
CA GLY A 84 9.62 -10.61 1.92
C GLY A 84 8.61 -11.20 0.94
N GLY A 85 8.24 -10.49 -0.14
CA GLY A 85 7.39 -11.00 -1.22
C GLY A 85 5.90 -10.94 -0.92
N PHE A 86 5.10 -11.41 -1.89
CA PHE A 86 3.64 -11.23 -1.90
C PHE A 86 2.89 -12.03 -0.84
N ILE A 87 3.40 -13.20 -0.43
CA ILE A 87 2.67 -14.09 0.48
C ILE A 87 2.45 -13.42 1.83
N TYR A 88 3.45 -12.74 2.35
CA TYR A 88 3.35 -12.01 3.60
C TYR A 88 2.74 -10.62 3.43
N ALA A 89 3.01 -9.97 2.30
CA ALA A 89 2.57 -8.60 2.04
C ALA A 89 1.11 -8.48 1.61
N GLY A 90 0.53 -9.55 1.05
CA GLY A 90 -0.82 -9.55 0.48
C GLY A 90 -0.86 -9.19 -1.01
N GLY A 91 -1.68 -9.94 -1.77
CA GLY A 91 -1.75 -9.90 -3.24
C GLY A 91 -2.74 -8.86 -3.77
N THR A 92 -2.86 -7.67 -3.18
CA THR A 92 -3.68 -6.58 -3.74
C THR A 92 -2.82 -5.49 -4.33
N MET A 93 -3.29 -4.84 -5.40
CA MET A 93 -2.56 -3.70 -5.98
C MET A 93 -2.42 -2.51 -5.01
N ALA A 94 -3.33 -2.36 -4.04
CA ALA A 94 -3.22 -1.35 -2.99
C ALA A 94 -1.97 -1.59 -2.13
N LEU A 95 -1.77 -2.81 -1.65
CA LEU A 95 -0.58 -3.19 -0.87
C LEU A 95 0.68 -3.15 -1.74
N THR A 96 0.62 -3.63 -2.98
CA THR A 96 1.74 -3.57 -3.94
C THR A 96 2.20 -2.12 -4.15
N ALA A 97 1.27 -1.17 -4.36
CA ALA A 97 1.60 0.24 -4.53
C ALA A 97 2.22 0.85 -3.25
N LEU A 98 1.76 0.43 -2.07
CA LEU A 98 2.35 0.86 -0.80
C LEU A 98 3.81 0.39 -0.66
N TYR A 99 4.10 -0.89 -0.92
CA TYR A 99 5.48 -1.41 -0.88
C TYR A 99 6.36 -0.82 -1.98
N TRP A 100 5.79 -0.57 -3.16
CA TRP A 100 6.48 0.17 -4.23
C TRP A 100 6.89 1.56 -3.76
N ALA A 101 5.95 2.34 -3.23
CA ALA A 101 6.20 3.69 -2.74
C ALA A 101 7.28 3.70 -1.65
N LEU A 102 7.20 2.79 -0.69
CA LEU A 102 8.16 2.70 0.41
C LEU A 102 9.57 2.35 -0.10
N GLY A 103 9.70 1.37 -0.98
CA GLY A 103 10.99 0.87 -1.46
C GLY A 103 11.63 1.75 -2.53
N GLU A 104 10.85 2.40 -3.41
CA GLU A 104 11.38 3.23 -4.49
C GLU A 104 11.70 4.64 -4.04
N HIS A 105 10.77 5.27 -3.29
CA HIS A 105 10.86 6.69 -2.95
C HIS A 105 11.38 6.94 -1.53
N MET A 106 11.33 5.95 -0.63
CA MET A 106 11.72 6.08 0.79
C MET A 106 11.14 7.36 1.42
N PRO A 107 9.81 7.58 1.32
CA PRO A 107 9.19 8.83 1.73
C PRO A 107 9.10 8.94 3.27
N SER A 108 8.94 10.18 3.76
CA SER A 108 8.59 10.41 5.16
C SER A 108 7.10 10.16 5.44
N GLU A 109 6.25 10.34 4.43
CA GLU A 109 4.81 10.15 4.56
C GLU A 109 4.23 9.48 3.32
N ILE A 110 3.30 8.54 3.53
CA ILE A 110 2.45 7.96 2.49
C ILE A 110 1.00 8.22 2.85
N HIS A 111 0.28 8.89 1.95
CA HIS A 111 -1.16 9.08 2.03
C HIS A 111 -1.86 8.20 1.01
N ILE A 112 -2.98 7.57 1.38
CA ILE A 112 -3.72 6.68 0.48
C ILE A 112 -5.21 7.05 0.44
N LEU A 113 -5.79 7.06 -0.75
CA LEU A 113 -7.22 7.32 -0.97
C LEU A 113 -7.79 6.36 -2.02
N GLY A 114 -8.99 5.87 -1.78
CA GLY A 114 -9.67 4.97 -2.72
C GLY A 114 -9.15 3.53 -2.71
N CYS A 115 -8.48 3.11 -1.62
CA CYS A 115 -7.90 1.79 -1.43
C CYS A 115 -8.44 1.09 -0.16
N ASP A 116 -9.69 1.32 0.20
CA ASP A 116 -10.25 0.83 1.46
C ASP A 116 -10.43 -0.70 1.52
N MET A 117 -10.30 -1.39 0.38
CA MET A 117 -10.43 -2.85 0.25
C MET A 117 -11.77 -3.38 0.83
N ILE A 118 -12.82 -2.55 0.75
CA ILE A 118 -14.21 -2.88 1.06
C ILE A 118 -14.96 -3.02 -0.26
N TYR A 119 -15.50 -4.19 -0.50
CA TYR A 119 -16.15 -4.54 -1.75
C TYR A 119 -17.62 -4.86 -1.47
N PRO A 120 -18.55 -3.99 -1.85
CA PRO A 120 -19.98 -4.26 -1.69
C PRO A 120 -20.42 -5.37 -2.65
N ASP A 121 -21.38 -6.18 -2.20
CA ASP A 121 -21.94 -7.27 -3.02
C ASP A 121 -22.75 -6.75 -4.21
N ALA A 122 -23.17 -5.49 -4.20
CA ALA A 122 -23.95 -4.85 -5.27
C ALA A 122 -23.67 -3.33 -5.33
N GLY A 123 -23.87 -2.75 -6.52
CA GLY A 123 -23.73 -1.32 -6.76
C GLY A 123 -22.32 -0.91 -7.20
N LYS A 124 -22.00 0.37 -7.02
CA LYS A 124 -20.72 0.91 -7.45
C LYS A 124 -19.57 0.37 -6.62
N THR A 125 -18.74 -0.48 -7.20
CA THR A 125 -17.50 -0.99 -6.62
C THR A 125 -16.32 -0.07 -6.91
N HIS A 126 -16.42 0.72 -7.98
CA HIS A 126 -15.37 1.63 -8.45
C HIS A 126 -15.94 3.01 -8.80
N PHE A 127 -15.09 4.03 -8.88
CA PHE A 127 -15.51 5.39 -9.23
C PHE A 127 -16.12 5.47 -10.64
N TYR A 128 -15.76 4.56 -11.54
CA TYR A 128 -16.25 4.46 -12.92
C TYR A 128 -17.46 3.53 -13.08
N GLY A 129 -17.95 2.90 -12.02
CA GLY A 129 -19.14 2.04 -12.05
C GLY A 129 -18.93 0.71 -11.34
N GLU A 130 -19.58 -0.33 -11.89
CA GLU A 130 -19.41 -1.71 -11.43
C GLU A 130 -18.19 -2.35 -12.08
N GLY A 131 -17.43 -3.08 -11.31
CA GLY A 131 -16.29 -3.86 -11.77
C GLY A 131 -16.13 -5.10 -10.90
N THR A 132 -15.41 -6.11 -11.37
CA THR A 132 -15.07 -7.27 -10.57
C THR A 132 -13.84 -6.94 -9.73
N PRO A 133 -13.98 -6.77 -8.42
CA PRO A 133 -12.83 -6.51 -7.57
C PRO A 133 -12.01 -7.78 -7.39
N ASP A 134 -10.72 -7.66 -7.63
CA ASP A 134 -9.74 -8.73 -7.53
C ASP A 134 -9.72 -9.47 -6.16
N PRO A 135 -9.90 -8.78 -5.01
CA PRO A 135 -9.91 -9.43 -3.69
C PRO A 135 -11.08 -10.36 -3.39
N LEU A 136 -11.98 -10.58 -4.32
CA LEU A 136 -13.04 -11.61 -4.19
C LEU A 136 -12.57 -12.99 -4.67
N ARG A 137 -11.36 -13.10 -5.23
CA ARG A 137 -10.79 -14.39 -5.59
C ARG A 137 -10.42 -15.19 -4.36
N ASP A 138 -10.49 -16.52 -4.47
CA ASP A 138 -10.00 -17.44 -3.43
C ASP A 138 -8.47 -17.44 -3.46
N ASP A 139 -7.88 -16.68 -2.53
CA ASP A 139 -6.43 -16.49 -2.43
C ASP A 139 -6.03 -16.36 -0.95
N PHE A 140 -5.12 -17.22 -0.54
CA PHE A 140 -4.68 -17.25 0.86
C PHE A 140 -3.95 -15.96 1.30
N THR A 141 -3.41 -15.17 0.37
CA THR A 141 -2.78 -13.88 0.68
C THR A 141 -3.79 -12.78 1.01
N LEU A 142 -5.08 -13.00 0.74
CA LEU A 142 -6.17 -12.05 0.96
C LEU A 142 -7.00 -12.33 2.22
N ARG A 143 -6.64 -13.33 3.02
CA ARG A 143 -7.41 -13.80 4.18
C ARG A 143 -7.62 -12.74 5.25
N ASP A 144 -6.58 -11.98 5.57
CA ASP A 144 -6.65 -10.87 6.54
C ASP A 144 -5.97 -9.61 5.99
N LEU A 145 -6.72 -8.84 5.22
CA LEU A 145 -6.20 -7.59 4.63
C LEU A 145 -5.89 -6.50 5.68
N TYR A 146 -6.55 -6.57 6.85
CA TYR A 146 -6.22 -5.66 7.95
C TYR A 146 -4.82 -5.97 8.50
N ALA A 147 -4.52 -7.24 8.75
CA ALA A 147 -3.20 -7.67 9.20
C ALA A 147 -2.11 -7.38 8.16
N LYS A 148 -2.41 -7.54 6.85
CA LYS A 148 -1.48 -7.15 5.78
C LYS A 148 -1.19 -5.64 5.78
N SER A 149 -2.21 -4.81 6.04
CA SER A 149 -2.00 -3.37 6.21
C SER A 149 -1.23 -3.03 7.49
N ALA A 150 -1.45 -3.78 8.58
CA ALA A 150 -0.71 -3.64 9.83
C ALA A 150 0.78 -3.97 9.65
N ARG A 151 1.09 -5.06 8.93
CA ARG A 151 2.45 -5.40 8.54
C ARG A 151 3.12 -4.25 7.79
N PHE A 152 2.44 -3.71 6.78
CA PHE A 152 2.97 -2.58 6.02
C PHE A 152 3.23 -1.37 6.93
N MET A 153 2.27 -0.97 7.78
CA MET A 153 2.42 0.16 8.69
C MET A 153 3.62 0.00 9.64
N CYS A 154 3.85 -1.21 10.17
CA CYS A 154 5.00 -1.50 11.00
C CYS A 154 6.32 -1.37 10.24
N LEU A 155 6.39 -1.87 8.99
CA LEU A 155 7.59 -1.75 8.16
C LEU A 155 7.83 -0.31 7.71
N ALA A 156 6.79 0.44 7.39
CA ALA A 156 6.88 1.86 7.07
C ALA A 156 7.42 2.64 8.29
N ALA A 157 6.84 2.45 9.47
CA ALA A 157 7.31 3.09 10.71
C ALA A 157 8.78 2.76 11.03
N ARG A 158 9.19 1.49 10.84
CA ARG A 158 10.60 1.07 10.98
C ARG A 158 11.53 1.84 10.04
N ASN A 159 11.05 2.20 8.86
CA ASN A 159 11.80 2.98 7.86
C ASN A 159 11.61 4.51 8.01
N GLY A 160 10.99 4.98 9.09
CA GLY A 160 10.78 6.40 9.34
C GLY A 160 9.67 7.03 8.51
N CYS A 161 8.77 6.20 7.95
CA CYS A 161 7.66 6.63 7.11
C CYS A 161 6.34 6.51 7.88
N SER A 162 5.59 7.61 7.96
CA SER A 162 4.23 7.64 8.52
C SER A 162 3.21 7.37 7.42
N THR A 163 2.13 6.66 7.77
CA THR A 163 1.10 6.24 6.81
C THR A 163 -0.28 6.69 7.21
N TYR A 164 -1.05 7.22 6.26
CA TYR A 164 -2.36 7.79 6.53
C TYR A 164 -3.40 7.36 5.50
N ASN A 165 -4.62 7.15 5.97
CA ASN A 165 -5.76 6.92 5.11
C ASN A 165 -6.62 8.21 5.03
N LEU A 166 -6.75 8.77 3.83
CA LEU A 166 -7.53 9.98 3.58
C LEU A 166 -9.04 9.69 3.42
N SER A 167 -9.42 8.42 3.37
CA SER A 167 -10.82 8.02 3.29
C SER A 167 -11.58 8.29 4.59
N SER A 168 -12.83 8.73 4.49
CA SER A 168 -13.76 8.84 5.62
C SER A 168 -14.70 7.64 5.75
N THR A 169 -14.63 6.67 4.83
CA THR A 169 -15.49 5.48 4.80
C THR A 169 -14.87 4.31 5.56
N ALA A 170 -15.63 3.21 5.72
CA ALA A 170 -15.10 1.98 6.28
C ALA A 170 -13.87 1.52 5.48
N SER A 171 -12.88 0.94 6.14
CA SER A 171 -11.62 0.51 5.53
C SER A 171 -11.05 -0.71 6.23
N ARG A 172 -10.37 -1.56 5.49
CA ARG A 172 -9.51 -2.63 6.01
C ARG A 172 -8.06 -2.16 6.23
N LEU A 173 -7.75 -0.90 5.91
CA LEU A 173 -6.47 -0.31 6.28
C LEU A 173 -6.48 0.11 7.75
N CYS A 174 -5.48 -0.30 8.51
CA CYS A 174 -5.32 0.07 9.93
C CYS A 174 -4.74 1.50 10.12
N PHE A 175 -4.41 2.19 9.02
CA PHE A 175 -3.76 3.49 9.06
C PHE A 175 -4.65 4.56 9.72
N PRO A 176 -4.07 5.47 10.54
CA PRO A 176 -4.77 6.63 11.05
C PRO A 176 -5.41 7.45 9.93
N ARG A 177 -6.54 8.08 10.26
CA ARG A 177 -7.22 8.98 9.34
C ARG A 177 -6.52 10.33 9.33
N HIS A 178 -6.45 10.92 8.14
CA HIS A 178 -5.86 12.24 7.94
C HIS A 178 -6.76 13.07 7.01
N SER A 179 -6.87 14.37 7.30
CA SER A 179 -7.75 15.25 6.51
C SER A 179 -7.22 15.60 5.12
N GLY A 180 -5.94 15.34 4.87
CA GLY A 180 -5.23 15.76 3.65
C GLY A 180 -4.93 17.26 3.62
N ARG A 181 -5.12 18.00 4.74
CA ARG A 181 -4.80 19.42 4.82
C ARG A 181 -3.31 19.62 5.05
N ILE A 182 -2.73 20.63 4.37
CA ILE A 182 -1.28 20.92 4.40
C ILE A 182 -0.80 21.34 5.80
N ASN A 183 -1.71 21.82 6.65
CA ASN A 183 -1.38 22.39 7.97
C ASN A 183 -1.34 21.35 9.10
N ASP A 184 -1.59 20.08 8.82
CA ASP A 184 -1.46 19.04 9.84
C ASP A 184 0.04 18.84 10.10
N ASN A 185 0.45 19.00 11.36
CA ASN A 185 1.85 18.82 11.75
C ASN A 185 2.31 17.42 11.38
N PRO A 186 3.51 17.27 10.80
CA PRO A 186 4.06 15.95 10.53
C PRO A 186 4.24 15.19 11.84
N VAL A 187 3.90 13.93 11.87
CA VAL A 187 4.05 13.07 13.03
C VAL A 187 4.94 11.88 12.71
N HIS A 188 5.67 11.41 13.71
CA HIS A 188 6.45 10.19 13.59
C HIS A 188 5.71 9.00 14.18
N PHE A 189 5.75 7.90 13.46
CA PHE A 189 5.33 6.60 13.95
C PHE A 189 6.54 5.88 14.54
N LEU A 190 6.51 5.71 15.86
CA LEU A 190 7.58 5.02 16.58
C LEU A 190 7.17 3.57 16.84
N ILE A 191 8.07 2.64 16.55
CA ILE A 191 7.85 1.21 16.70
C ILE A 191 9.08 0.53 17.29
N ASN A 192 8.88 -0.56 18.01
CA ASN A 192 9.99 -1.38 18.50
C ASN A 192 10.61 -2.19 17.35
N HIS A 193 11.82 -1.81 16.92
CA HIS A 193 12.52 -2.44 15.80
C HIS A 193 12.87 -3.92 16.07
N ALA A 194 13.17 -4.30 17.33
CA ALA A 194 13.45 -5.70 17.67
C ALA A 194 12.20 -6.58 17.50
N SER A 195 11.01 -6.06 17.88
CA SER A 195 9.75 -6.78 17.68
C SER A 195 9.43 -6.97 16.20
N VAL A 196 9.68 -5.95 15.36
CA VAL A 196 9.56 -6.07 13.91
C VAL A 196 10.49 -7.16 13.38
N GLN A 197 11.75 -7.16 13.81
CA GLN A 197 12.75 -8.14 13.35
C GLN A 197 12.36 -9.57 13.74
N ASN A 198 11.86 -9.79 14.97
CA ASN A 198 11.43 -11.12 15.42
C ASN A 198 10.33 -11.72 14.53
N ILE A 199 9.33 -10.91 14.12
CA ILE A 199 8.27 -11.39 13.22
C ILE A 199 8.84 -11.67 11.81
N LEU A 200 9.73 -10.82 11.31
CA LEU A 200 10.40 -11.07 10.02
C LEU A 200 11.24 -12.35 10.04
N ASP A 201 11.91 -12.66 11.15
CA ASP A 201 12.66 -13.89 11.31
C ASP A 201 11.73 -15.12 11.32
N GLU A 202 10.53 -15.02 11.92
CA GLU A 202 9.50 -16.06 11.82
C GLU A 202 9.01 -16.23 10.37
N GLU A 203 8.71 -15.14 9.64
CA GLU A 203 8.37 -15.18 8.21
C GLU A 203 9.47 -15.89 7.39
N ASN A 204 10.72 -15.51 7.61
CA ASN A 204 11.86 -16.11 6.92
C ASN A 204 12.00 -17.61 7.23
N SER A 205 11.70 -18.04 8.48
CA SER A 205 11.76 -19.44 8.87
C SER A 205 10.71 -20.31 8.18
N LEU A 206 9.55 -19.74 7.83
CA LEU A 206 8.51 -20.42 7.05
C LEU A 206 8.91 -20.61 5.58
N GLY A 207 9.77 -19.73 5.04
CA GLY A 207 10.35 -19.88 3.71
C GLY A 207 9.38 -19.68 2.55
N TYR A 208 8.24 -19.01 2.75
CA TYR A 208 7.24 -18.78 1.69
C TYR A 208 7.62 -17.59 0.81
N PHE A 209 8.79 -17.64 0.19
CA PHE A 209 9.28 -16.59 -0.68
C PHE A 209 9.36 -17.07 -2.14
N ILE A 210 8.69 -16.35 -3.03
CA ILE A 210 8.65 -16.64 -4.47
C ILE A 210 9.21 -15.44 -5.23
N THR A 211 10.42 -15.60 -5.77
CA THR A 211 11.19 -14.52 -6.43
C THR A 211 10.45 -13.91 -7.62
N SER A 212 9.69 -14.71 -8.38
CA SER A 212 8.90 -14.22 -9.52
C SER A 212 7.69 -13.39 -9.08
N GLY A 213 7.31 -13.46 -7.80
CA GLY A 213 6.05 -12.91 -7.30
C GLY A 213 4.81 -13.74 -7.63
N ARG A 214 4.92 -14.67 -8.57
CA ARG A 214 3.82 -15.49 -9.11
C ARG A 214 3.63 -16.77 -8.31
N TYR A 215 3.26 -16.64 -7.03
CA TYR A 215 3.07 -17.77 -6.12
C TYR A 215 1.95 -18.73 -6.59
N TRP A 216 0.97 -18.24 -7.36
CA TRP A 216 -0.12 -19.05 -7.93
C TRP A 216 0.32 -19.97 -9.08
N GLU A 217 1.53 -19.77 -9.63
CA GLU A 217 2.15 -20.65 -10.64
C GLU A 217 3.00 -21.76 -10.02
N THR A 218 2.99 -21.88 -8.69
CA THR A 218 3.80 -22.85 -7.94
C THR A 218 2.91 -23.87 -7.22
N ASP A 219 3.47 -25.02 -6.85
CA ASP A 219 2.81 -26.04 -6.02
C ASP A 219 2.84 -25.69 -4.52
N LEU A 220 3.15 -24.45 -4.16
CA LEU A 220 3.25 -24.00 -2.78
C LEU A 220 1.92 -24.16 -2.03
N LYS A 221 1.95 -24.93 -0.95
CA LYS A 221 0.83 -25.09 -0.03
C LYS A 221 1.25 -24.57 1.35
N PRO A 222 1.03 -23.27 1.62
CA PRO A 222 1.44 -22.69 2.89
C PRO A 222 0.62 -23.28 4.05
N ASP A 223 1.25 -23.38 5.21
CA ASP A 223 0.54 -23.61 6.46
C ASP A 223 -0.28 -22.36 6.81
N LEU A 224 -1.60 -22.44 6.63
CA LEU A 224 -2.50 -21.33 6.86
C LEU A 224 -2.56 -20.93 8.34
N GLN A 225 -2.38 -21.86 9.27
CA GLN A 225 -2.37 -21.56 10.71
C GLN A 225 -1.10 -20.77 11.08
N ALA A 226 0.04 -21.13 10.48
CA ALA A 226 1.27 -20.38 10.66
C ALA A 226 1.15 -18.95 10.09
N LEU A 227 0.52 -18.79 8.92
CA LEU A 227 0.26 -17.46 8.34
C LEU A 227 -0.70 -16.64 9.22
N ASP A 228 -1.78 -17.24 9.73
CA ASP A 228 -2.73 -16.56 10.62
C ASP A 228 -2.04 -16.09 11.92
N LYS A 229 -1.12 -16.90 12.46
CA LYS A 229 -0.32 -16.52 13.64
C LYS A 229 0.56 -15.30 13.34
N ILE A 230 1.25 -15.29 12.21
CA ILE A 230 2.07 -14.15 11.75
C ILE A 230 1.20 -12.89 11.60
N ASP A 231 0.03 -13.01 10.96
CA ASP A 231 -0.90 -11.91 10.76
C ASP A 231 -1.40 -11.33 12.10
N GLN A 232 -1.68 -12.17 13.08
CA GLN A 232 -2.04 -11.74 14.44
C GLN A 232 -0.90 -10.99 15.14
N GLN A 233 0.36 -11.42 14.95
CA GLN A 233 1.51 -10.74 15.53
C GLN A 233 1.69 -9.34 14.92
N TRP A 234 1.56 -9.19 13.59
CA TRP A 234 1.60 -7.87 12.93
C TRP A 234 0.48 -6.96 13.41
N THR A 235 -0.73 -7.48 13.55
CA THR A 235 -1.87 -6.73 14.10
C THR A 235 -1.60 -6.27 15.54
N ALA A 236 -1.11 -7.15 16.39
CA ALA A 236 -0.78 -6.82 17.78
C ALA A 236 0.33 -5.77 17.85
N LEU A 237 1.38 -5.90 17.03
CA LEU A 237 2.50 -4.97 17.01
C LEU A 237 2.07 -3.58 16.50
N SER A 238 1.21 -3.52 15.48
CA SER A 238 0.72 -2.24 14.95
C SER A 238 -0.02 -1.41 16.00
N ASN A 239 -0.71 -2.05 16.92
CA ASN A 239 -1.40 -1.37 18.04
C ASN A 239 -0.44 -0.78 19.10
N THR A 240 0.86 -1.09 19.03
CA THR A 240 1.89 -0.51 19.91
C THR A 240 2.61 0.69 19.29
N ILE A 241 2.29 1.05 18.06
CA ILE A 241 2.87 2.23 17.40
C ILE A 241 2.47 3.47 18.18
N THR A 242 3.49 4.24 18.57
CA THR A 242 3.29 5.54 19.23
C THR A 242 3.39 6.65 18.18
N ILE A 243 2.41 7.52 18.15
CA ILE A 243 2.37 8.69 17.27
C ILE A 243 2.85 9.90 18.07
N THR A 244 3.89 10.55 17.59
CA THR A 244 4.51 11.70 18.26
C THR A 244 4.58 12.88 17.31
N ASP A 245 4.19 14.07 17.78
CA ASP A 245 4.36 15.31 17.03
C ASP A 245 5.84 15.63 16.84
N ILE A 246 6.20 16.12 15.68
CA ILE A 246 7.51 16.70 15.45
C ILE A 246 7.49 18.08 16.14
N GLN A 247 8.19 18.21 17.26
CA GLN A 247 8.50 19.54 17.82
C GLN A 247 9.56 20.16 16.90
N ILE A 248 9.13 21.14 16.10
CA ILE A 248 10.01 21.97 15.26
C ILE A 248 10.67 23.03 16.13
#